data_5603235ae90c89fc0a2ed76427b48758
#
_entry.id   5603235ae90c89fc0a2ed76427b48758
#
_cell.length_a   1.000
_cell.length_b   1.000
_cell.length_c   1.000
_cell.angle_alpha   90.00
_cell.angle_beta   90.00
_cell.angle_gamma   90.00
#
_symmetry.space_group_name_H-M   'P 1'
#
loop_
_entity.id
_entity.type
_entity.pdbx_description
1 polymer ?
#
loop_
_entity_poly.entity_id
_entity_poly.type
_entity_poly.pdbx_seq_one_letter_code
_entity_poly.pdbx_strand_id
1 'polypeptide(L)'
;MIVMRRCTRGYFEFESKLDGLYLTVYPPVEGDKPVNVGELMFYIDAKKITDCNVSLFSDACIKGAVEECRVKVSESAPLASQEFGNYSMSFDCMTLEGVFYPPFVGGNELTADEIKKDLANLGIKNGIDDEVIEKFLSERRYFEPYILAKGKKPRDGKDGYIEYKFNTELKPKPKMNDDGTVDFHTLENVNHVKAGDVVAVLHREDMGESGCDLLGRVVNPKRVKHVIFRNGKNLVPSEDGTQLISKVNGHVTVEDGKIFVSDTLELVDIDASTGDIDYNGSVVIKGNVLAGFSVKASGDISVSGIVEGAIVEAGGNITLNRGIQGMNKAVVKAGGNIVTKFIESALLVQAGGNIETDSILH
;
A
#
# COMPACT_ATOMS: atom_id res chain seq x y z
N MET A 1 46.04 -37.47 -21.22
CA MET A 1 45.79 -36.15 -20.61
C MET A 1 44.37 -36.22 -20.04
N ILE A 2 44.22 -36.27 -18.72
CA ILE A 2 42.93 -36.43 -18.07
C ILE A 2 42.20 -35.08 -18.28
N VAL A 3 41.18 -35.08 -19.14
CA VAL A 3 40.26 -33.93 -19.27
C VAL A 3 39.58 -33.82 -17.91
N MET A 4 39.92 -32.79 -17.14
CA MET A 4 39.18 -32.48 -15.90
C MET A 4 37.72 -32.26 -16.29
N ARG A 5 36.83 -33.14 -15.82
CA ARG A 5 35.38 -32.95 -15.96
C ARG A 5 34.99 -31.64 -15.28
N ARG A 6 34.60 -30.63 -16.10
CA ARG A 6 34.16 -29.31 -15.63
C ARG A 6 32.65 -29.27 -15.34
N CYS A 7 31.92 -30.39 -15.58
CA CYS A 7 30.47 -30.51 -15.35
C CYS A 7 30.15 -31.78 -14.59
N THR A 8 29.16 -31.74 -13.70
CA THR A 8 28.60 -32.92 -13.00
C THR A 8 27.55 -33.64 -13.85
N ARG A 9 26.81 -32.88 -14.70
CA ARG A 9 25.85 -33.42 -15.68
C ARG A 9 26.60 -34.09 -16.86
N GLY A 10 25.87 -34.87 -17.63
CA GLY A 10 26.35 -35.35 -18.92
C GLY A 10 26.70 -34.16 -19.83
N TYR A 11 27.82 -34.31 -20.55
CA TYR A 11 28.26 -33.29 -21.49
C TYR A 11 28.77 -33.91 -22.77
N PHE A 12 29.05 -33.10 -23.79
CA PHE A 12 29.53 -33.55 -25.06
C PHE A 12 30.64 -32.64 -25.60
N GLU A 13 31.46 -33.23 -26.47
CA GLU A 13 32.52 -32.53 -27.21
C GLU A 13 32.45 -32.89 -28.68
N PHE A 14 32.73 -31.93 -29.53
CA PHE A 14 32.96 -32.16 -30.94
C PHE A 14 34.44 -32.02 -31.25
N GLU A 15 34.98 -32.97 -32.01
CA GLU A 15 36.37 -32.97 -32.46
C GLU A 15 36.40 -33.04 -33.99
N SER A 16 37.02 -32.06 -34.64
CA SER A 16 37.24 -32.06 -36.07
C SER A 16 38.58 -32.76 -36.37
N LYS A 17 38.54 -33.83 -37.15
CA LYS A 17 39.71 -34.57 -37.65
C LYS A 17 39.78 -34.49 -39.14
N LEU A 18 40.94 -34.88 -39.72
CA LEU A 18 41.16 -34.89 -41.17
C LEU A 18 40.15 -35.73 -41.97
N ASP A 19 39.58 -36.72 -41.32
CA ASP A 19 38.61 -37.66 -41.89
C ASP A 19 37.16 -37.38 -41.58
N GLY A 20 36.87 -36.30 -40.80
CA GLY A 20 35.50 -35.91 -40.46
C GLY A 20 35.30 -35.35 -39.07
N LEU A 21 34.02 -35.14 -38.68
CA LEU A 21 33.61 -34.65 -37.37
C LEU A 21 33.18 -35.77 -36.44
N TYR A 22 33.73 -35.77 -35.25
CA TYR A 22 33.44 -36.74 -34.19
C TYR A 22 32.69 -36.07 -33.05
N LEU A 23 31.65 -36.75 -32.57
CA LEU A 23 30.93 -36.42 -31.35
C LEU A 23 31.33 -37.40 -30.25
N THR A 24 31.74 -36.91 -29.10
CA THR A 24 31.93 -37.69 -27.88
C THR A 24 30.92 -37.23 -26.85
N VAL A 25 30.09 -38.14 -26.34
CA VAL A 25 29.13 -37.89 -25.27
C VAL A 25 29.65 -38.60 -24.01
N TYR A 26 29.70 -37.85 -22.91
CA TYR A 26 30.17 -38.32 -21.61
C TYR A 26 29.00 -38.47 -20.64
N PRO A 27 29.01 -39.56 -19.82
CA PRO A 27 27.94 -39.80 -18.86
C PRO A 27 27.93 -38.75 -17.75
N PRO A 28 26.76 -38.48 -17.14
CA PRO A 28 26.67 -37.63 -15.95
C PRO A 28 27.34 -38.32 -14.75
N VAL A 29 27.64 -37.50 -13.74
CA VAL A 29 27.91 -38.03 -12.39
C VAL A 29 26.61 -38.56 -11.82
N GLU A 30 26.65 -39.58 -10.97
CA GLU A 30 25.48 -40.25 -10.41
C GLU A 30 24.43 -39.27 -9.86
N GLY A 31 23.20 -39.37 -10.35
CA GLY A 31 22.07 -38.54 -9.98
C GLY A 31 21.88 -37.24 -10.80
N ASP A 32 22.78 -36.94 -11.75
CA ASP A 32 22.66 -35.75 -12.61
C ASP A 32 22.09 -36.08 -14.01
N LYS A 33 21.73 -35.04 -14.78
CA LYS A 33 21.02 -35.16 -16.06
C LYS A 33 21.98 -35.59 -17.19
N PRO A 34 21.61 -36.59 -18.02
CA PRO A 34 22.34 -36.90 -19.24
C PRO A 34 22.17 -35.86 -20.33
N VAL A 35 23.00 -35.90 -21.34
CA VAL A 35 22.83 -35.10 -22.57
C VAL A 35 21.57 -35.54 -23.29
N ASN A 36 20.79 -34.58 -23.80
CA ASN A 36 19.63 -34.86 -24.63
C ASN A 36 19.89 -34.46 -26.10
N VAL A 37 19.12 -35.07 -26.99
CA VAL A 37 19.23 -34.82 -28.45
C VAL A 37 18.97 -33.36 -28.81
N GLY A 38 18.06 -32.69 -28.09
CA GLY A 38 17.74 -31.28 -28.33
C GLY A 38 18.92 -30.35 -28.10
N GLU A 39 19.78 -30.65 -27.11
CA GLU A 39 21.01 -29.88 -26.83
C GLU A 39 22.03 -30.05 -27.98
N LEU A 40 22.17 -31.26 -28.49
CA LEU A 40 23.05 -31.53 -29.66
C LEU A 40 22.53 -30.82 -30.90
N MET A 41 21.21 -30.89 -31.17
CA MET A 41 20.59 -30.21 -32.31
C MET A 41 20.76 -28.69 -32.23
N PHE A 42 20.50 -28.10 -31.04
CA PHE A 42 20.74 -26.69 -30.80
C PHE A 42 22.22 -26.31 -31.08
N TYR A 43 23.15 -27.11 -30.57
CA TYR A 43 24.58 -26.82 -30.71
C TYR A 43 25.01 -26.80 -32.18
N ILE A 44 24.64 -27.84 -32.97
CA ILE A 44 25.03 -27.91 -34.40
C ILE A 44 24.37 -26.80 -35.22
N ASP A 45 23.11 -26.42 -34.91
CA ASP A 45 22.41 -25.32 -35.56
C ASP A 45 23.09 -24.00 -35.25
N ALA A 46 23.37 -23.69 -33.97
CA ALA A 46 24.09 -22.50 -33.54
C ALA A 46 25.47 -22.36 -34.19
N LYS A 47 26.15 -23.49 -34.45
CA LYS A 47 27.44 -23.56 -35.13
C LYS A 47 27.35 -23.67 -36.65
N LYS A 48 26.12 -23.69 -37.20
CA LYS A 48 25.85 -23.80 -38.64
C LYS A 48 26.51 -25.02 -39.28
N ILE A 49 26.52 -26.13 -38.58
CA ILE A 49 27.06 -27.41 -39.10
C ILE A 49 25.95 -28.09 -39.88
N THR A 50 25.98 -28.05 -41.19
CA THR A 50 24.88 -28.51 -42.06
C THR A 50 25.02 -29.96 -42.48
N ASP A 51 26.28 -30.51 -42.47
CA ASP A 51 26.59 -31.86 -42.94
C ASP A 51 26.83 -32.80 -41.79
N CYS A 52 25.76 -33.02 -40.99
CA CYS A 52 25.84 -33.87 -39.79
C CYS A 52 24.74 -34.93 -39.80
N ASN A 53 25.12 -36.18 -39.57
CA ASN A 53 24.17 -37.29 -39.48
C ASN A 53 23.45 -37.29 -38.12
N VAL A 54 22.36 -36.50 -38.04
CA VAL A 54 21.56 -36.32 -36.80
C VAL A 54 20.87 -37.60 -36.32
N SER A 55 20.75 -38.64 -37.21
CA SER A 55 20.13 -39.89 -36.80
C SER A 55 20.99 -40.65 -35.76
N LEU A 56 22.27 -40.36 -35.70
CA LEU A 56 23.20 -40.97 -34.72
C LEU A 56 23.10 -40.34 -33.33
N PHE A 57 22.47 -39.17 -33.18
CA PHE A 57 22.44 -38.43 -31.93
C PHE A 57 21.63 -39.15 -30.84
N SER A 58 20.53 -39.79 -31.21
CA SER A 58 19.71 -40.52 -30.26
C SER A 58 20.48 -41.70 -29.64
N ASP A 59 21.16 -42.47 -30.48
CA ASP A 59 21.96 -43.62 -30.03
C ASP A 59 23.18 -43.17 -29.22
N ALA A 60 23.81 -42.07 -29.63
CA ALA A 60 24.94 -41.48 -28.91
C ALA A 60 24.54 -40.98 -27.52
N CYS A 61 23.38 -40.33 -27.39
CA CYS A 61 22.84 -39.86 -26.09
C CYS A 61 22.48 -41.04 -25.18
N ILE A 62 21.82 -42.09 -25.70
CA ILE A 62 21.42 -43.26 -24.92
C ILE A 62 22.69 -43.99 -24.37
N LYS A 63 23.66 -44.24 -25.23
CA LYS A 63 24.93 -44.87 -24.82
C LYS A 63 25.75 -43.96 -23.90
N GLY A 64 25.86 -42.67 -24.29
CA GLY A 64 26.58 -41.65 -23.54
C GLY A 64 26.00 -41.34 -22.16
N ALA A 65 24.75 -41.74 -21.88
CA ALA A 65 24.16 -41.64 -20.54
C ALA A 65 24.75 -42.64 -19.54
N VAL A 66 25.37 -43.73 -20.02
CA VAL A 66 25.91 -44.83 -19.20
C VAL A 66 27.46 -44.85 -19.23
N GLU A 67 28.01 -44.70 -20.43
CA GLU A 67 29.46 -44.75 -20.66
C GLU A 67 29.87 -43.75 -21.75
N GLU A 68 31.17 -43.45 -21.84
CA GLU A 68 31.68 -42.57 -22.90
C GLU A 68 31.37 -43.18 -24.28
N CYS A 69 30.63 -42.41 -25.09
CA CYS A 69 30.26 -42.83 -26.44
C CYS A 69 30.83 -41.86 -27.46
N ARG A 70 31.69 -42.38 -28.32
CA ARG A 70 32.29 -41.63 -29.45
C ARG A 70 31.78 -42.16 -30.78
N VAL A 71 31.27 -41.20 -31.62
CA VAL A 71 30.70 -41.54 -32.93
C VAL A 71 31.15 -40.51 -33.99
N LYS A 72 31.43 -40.96 -35.20
CA LYS A 72 31.67 -40.06 -36.36
C LYS A 72 30.33 -39.62 -36.89
N VAL A 73 30.08 -38.31 -36.88
CA VAL A 73 28.76 -37.69 -37.21
C VAL A 73 28.76 -36.95 -38.56
N SER A 74 29.93 -36.68 -39.13
CA SER A 74 30.06 -36.10 -40.49
C SER A 74 31.36 -36.58 -41.15
N GLU A 75 31.32 -36.69 -42.48
CA GLU A 75 32.53 -36.91 -43.29
C GLU A 75 33.27 -35.60 -43.53
N SER A 76 32.62 -34.43 -43.31
CA SER A 76 33.25 -33.14 -43.42
C SER A 76 33.99 -32.78 -42.14
N ALA A 77 35.16 -32.14 -42.27
CA ALA A 77 35.96 -31.65 -41.16
C ALA A 77 35.81 -30.11 -41.06
N PRO A 78 34.79 -29.59 -40.37
CA PRO A 78 34.63 -28.17 -40.17
C PRO A 78 35.80 -27.59 -39.37
N LEU A 79 36.10 -26.32 -39.54
CA LEU A 79 37.11 -25.60 -38.75
C LEU A 79 36.73 -25.70 -37.23
N ALA A 80 37.77 -25.76 -36.39
CA ALA A 80 37.59 -25.77 -34.96
C ALA A 80 36.73 -24.55 -34.51
N SER A 81 35.65 -24.82 -33.83
CA SER A 81 34.73 -23.79 -33.38
C SER A 81 35.08 -23.35 -31.97
N GLN A 82 35.01 -22.04 -31.72
CA GLN A 82 35.25 -21.45 -30.42
C GLN A 82 34.06 -21.66 -29.46
N GLU A 83 34.29 -21.49 -28.16
CA GLU A 83 33.26 -21.41 -27.12
C GLU A 83 32.22 -20.31 -27.44
N PHE A 84 30.97 -20.47 -27.03
CA PHE A 84 29.95 -19.43 -27.23
C PHE A 84 28.92 -19.44 -26.12
N GLY A 85 28.25 -18.28 -25.91
CA GLY A 85 27.11 -18.11 -25.04
C GLY A 85 25.81 -17.97 -25.82
N ASN A 86 24.75 -18.58 -25.31
CA ASN A 86 23.38 -18.32 -25.73
C ASN A 86 22.70 -17.46 -24.66
N TYR A 87 22.26 -16.28 -25.02
CA TYR A 87 21.74 -15.28 -24.09
C TYR A 87 20.24 -15.12 -24.26
N SER A 88 19.51 -15.18 -23.15
CA SER A 88 18.07 -15.01 -23.09
C SER A 88 17.72 -13.90 -22.12
N MET A 89 17.05 -12.87 -22.62
CA MET A 89 16.57 -11.76 -21.79
C MET A 89 15.12 -11.99 -21.41
N SER A 90 14.78 -11.76 -20.12
CA SER A 90 13.39 -11.81 -19.65
C SER A 90 12.51 -10.79 -20.38
N PHE A 91 11.22 -11.09 -20.49
CA PHE A 91 10.26 -10.21 -21.19
C PHE A 91 10.22 -8.78 -20.63
N ASP A 92 10.39 -8.64 -19.30
CA ASP A 92 10.45 -7.35 -18.60
C ASP A 92 11.82 -6.67 -18.67
N CYS A 93 12.80 -7.28 -19.37
CA CYS A 93 14.19 -6.82 -19.49
C CYS A 93 14.89 -6.59 -18.14
N MET A 94 14.45 -7.31 -17.09
CA MET A 94 15.03 -7.20 -15.75
C MET A 94 16.09 -8.25 -15.44
N THR A 95 16.19 -9.29 -16.26
CA THR A 95 17.14 -10.38 -16.05
C THR A 95 17.69 -10.87 -17.38
N LEU A 96 19.00 -11.08 -17.45
CA LEU A 96 19.65 -11.75 -18.56
C LEU A 96 20.27 -13.04 -18.08
N GLU A 97 19.85 -14.13 -18.72
CA GLU A 97 20.40 -15.45 -18.51
C GLU A 97 21.31 -15.83 -19.67
N GLY A 98 22.44 -16.42 -19.39
CA GLY A 98 23.36 -16.98 -20.36
C GLY A 98 23.63 -18.46 -20.10
N VAL A 99 23.59 -19.28 -21.13
CA VAL A 99 24.05 -20.67 -21.12
C VAL A 99 25.24 -20.79 -22.05
N PHE A 100 26.33 -21.29 -21.52
CA PHE A 100 27.59 -21.44 -22.28
C PHE A 100 27.79 -22.88 -22.80
N TYR A 101 28.40 -22.97 -23.97
CA TYR A 101 28.61 -24.18 -24.69
C TYR A 101 30.11 -24.34 -25.02
N PRO A 102 30.67 -25.56 -24.86
CA PRO A 102 32.11 -25.78 -25.03
C PRO A 102 32.58 -25.49 -26.46
N PRO A 103 33.84 -25.12 -26.65
CA PRO A 103 34.47 -25.12 -27.97
C PRO A 103 34.60 -26.53 -28.52
N PHE A 104 34.95 -26.66 -29.81
CA PHE A 104 35.49 -27.91 -30.29
C PHE A 104 36.84 -28.20 -29.60
N VAL A 105 37.24 -29.46 -29.56
CA VAL A 105 38.55 -29.84 -29.03
C VAL A 105 39.64 -29.04 -29.78
N GLY A 106 40.40 -28.24 -29.03
CA GLY A 106 41.41 -27.31 -29.57
C GLY A 106 40.85 -25.95 -30.04
N GLY A 107 39.59 -25.67 -29.88
CA GLY A 107 39.01 -24.36 -30.13
C GLY A 107 39.31 -23.34 -29.02
N ASN A 108 39.08 -22.06 -29.31
CA ASN A 108 39.33 -20.96 -28.36
C ASN A 108 38.22 -20.87 -27.29
N GLU A 109 38.61 -20.60 -26.08
CA GLU A 109 37.71 -20.29 -24.97
C GLU A 109 37.38 -18.82 -24.94
N LEU A 110 36.14 -18.45 -24.48
CA LEU A 110 35.71 -17.06 -24.30
C LEU A 110 36.50 -16.38 -23.18
N THR A 111 36.75 -15.11 -23.40
CA THR A 111 37.27 -14.19 -22.39
C THR A 111 36.17 -13.34 -21.79
N ALA A 112 36.42 -12.70 -20.62
CA ALA A 112 35.48 -11.76 -19.99
C ALA A 112 35.11 -10.60 -20.93
N ASP A 113 36.08 -10.09 -21.69
CA ASP A 113 35.85 -8.97 -22.61
C ASP A 113 34.96 -9.37 -23.79
N GLU A 114 35.09 -10.60 -24.30
CA GLU A 114 34.22 -11.11 -25.35
C GLU A 114 32.78 -11.28 -24.85
N ILE A 115 32.59 -11.84 -23.65
CA ILE A 115 31.25 -11.93 -23.03
C ILE A 115 30.67 -10.54 -22.85
N LYS A 116 31.39 -9.58 -22.29
CA LYS A 116 30.93 -8.19 -22.12
C LYS A 116 30.61 -7.53 -23.46
N LYS A 117 31.37 -7.81 -24.49
CA LYS A 117 31.08 -7.31 -25.84
C LYS A 117 29.79 -7.90 -26.41
N ASP A 118 29.54 -9.17 -26.18
CA ASP A 118 28.28 -9.80 -26.57
C ASP A 118 27.10 -9.18 -25.85
N LEU A 119 27.22 -8.95 -24.52
CA LEU A 119 26.20 -8.26 -23.73
C LEU A 119 25.95 -6.82 -24.23
N ALA A 120 27.01 -6.10 -24.57
CA ALA A 120 26.91 -4.76 -25.16
C ALA A 120 26.21 -4.78 -26.53
N ASN A 121 26.48 -5.78 -27.38
CA ASN A 121 25.82 -5.97 -28.66
C ASN A 121 24.31 -6.25 -28.51
N LEU A 122 23.90 -6.90 -27.39
CA LEU A 122 22.50 -7.09 -27.02
C LEU A 122 21.85 -5.82 -26.43
N GLY A 123 22.62 -4.75 -26.29
CA GLY A 123 22.16 -3.46 -25.78
C GLY A 123 22.13 -3.37 -24.25
N ILE A 124 22.75 -4.30 -23.53
CA ILE A 124 22.83 -4.28 -22.07
C ILE A 124 23.73 -3.11 -21.63
N LYS A 125 23.16 -2.23 -20.79
CA LYS A 125 23.85 -1.01 -20.32
C LYS A 125 24.09 -1.02 -18.80
N ASN A 126 23.26 -1.77 -18.07
CA ASN A 126 23.26 -1.77 -16.61
C ASN A 126 23.17 -3.18 -16.05
N GLY A 127 23.63 -3.33 -14.82
CA GLY A 127 23.37 -4.51 -14.01
C GLY A 127 24.16 -5.75 -14.37
N ILE A 128 25.23 -5.65 -15.16
CA ILE A 128 26.15 -6.76 -15.45
C ILE A 128 26.80 -7.19 -14.14
N ASP A 129 26.81 -8.50 -13.92
CA ASP A 129 27.39 -9.14 -12.73
C ASP A 129 28.73 -9.76 -13.11
N ASP A 130 29.80 -9.01 -12.86
CA ASP A 130 31.17 -9.42 -13.17
C ASP A 130 31.61 -10.65 -12.39
N GLU A 131 31.11 -10.82 -11.15
CA GLU A 131 31.45 -11.98 -10.31
C GLU A 131 30.90 -13.28 -10.92
N VAL A 132 29.70 -13.23 -11.50
CA VAL A 132 29.10 -14.38 -12.18
C VAL A 132 29.86 -14.72 -13.46
N ILE A 133 30.31 -13.70 -14.21
CA ILE A 133 31.14 -13.92 -15.41
C ILE A 133 32.47 -14.58 -15.02
N GLU A 134 33.16 -14.05 -14.02
CA GLU A 134 34.43 -14.61 -13.52
C GLU A 134 34.26 -16.03 -12.96
N LYS A 135 33.17 -16.27 -12.26
CA LYS A 135 32.81 -17.60 -11.78
C LYS A 135 32.69 -18.59 -12.93
N PHE A 136 31.93 -18.24 -13.97
CA PHE A 136 31.84 -19.07 -15.17
C PHE A 136 33.23 -19.32 -15.77
N LEU A 137 34.03 -18.27 -15.97
CA LEU A 137 35.35 -18.38 -16.58
C LEU A 137 36.32 -19.27 -15.77
N SER A 138 36.20 -19.27 -14.47
CA SER A 138 37.05 -20.11 -13.57
C SER A 138 36.57 -21.56 -13.50
N GLU A 139 35.25 -21.80 -13.44
CA GLU A 139 34.68 -23.14 -13.25
C GLU A 139 34.37 -23.82 -14.59
N ARG A 140 34.03 -23.08 -15.64
CA ARG A 140 33.66 -23.57 -16.99
C ARG A 140 32.59 -24.67 -16.93
N ARG A 141 31.51 -24.42 -16.14
CA ARG A 141 30.38 -25.35 -16.10
C ARG A 141 29.48 -25.04 -17.28
N TYR A 142 29.50 -25.82 -18.29
CA TYR A 142 28.71 -25.70 -19.49
C TYR A 142 27.29 -26.23 -19.29
N PHE A 143 26.35 -25.75 -20.14
CA PHE A 143 24.94 -26.15 -20.18
C PHE A 143 24.15 -25.77 -18.94
N GLU A 144 24.73 -24.99 -18.06
CA GLU A 144 24.05 -24.43 -16.87
C GLU A 144 23.69 -22.98 -17.09
N PRO A 145 22.52 -22.53 -16.57
CA PRO A 145 22.12 -21.15 -16.69
C PRO A 145 22.87 -20.26 -15.67
N TYR A 146 23.38 -19.13 -16.15
CA TYR A 146 24.00 -18.08 -15.36
C TYR A 146 23.20 -16.79 -15.51
N ILE A 147 22.85 -16.15 -14.40
CA ILE A 147 22.24 -14.84 -14.44
C ILE A 147 23.35 -13.78 -14.55
N LEU A 148 23.62 -13.36 -15.79
CA LEU A 148 24.74 -12.49 -16.13
C LEU A 148 24.45 -11.01 -15.87
N ALA A 149 23.18 -10.62 -15.82
CA ALA A 149 22.81 -9.24 -15.53
C ALA A 149 21.44 -9.17 -14.86
N LYS A 150 21.28 -8.20 -13.94
CA LYS A 150 20.02 -7.90 -13.24
C LYS A 150 19.75 -6.39 -13.25
N GLY A 151 18.54 -6.01 -13.66
CA GLY A 151 18.05 -4.65 -13.51
C GLY A 151 17.75 -4.29 -12.03
N LYS A 152 17.73 -3.01 -11.74
CA LYS A 152 17.31 -2.48 -10.44
C LYS A 152 15.78 -2.38 -10.41
N LYS A 153 15.12 -3.18 -9.59
CA LYS A 153 13.66 -3.10 -9.40
C LYS A 153 13.28 -1.76 -8.75
N PRO A 154 12.15 -1.15 -9.15
CA PRO A 154 11.63 0.01 -8.45
C PRO A 154 11.21 -0.36 -7.04
N ARG A 155 11.32 0.59 -6.10
CA ARG A 155 10.72 0.50 -4.78
C ARG A 155 9.35 1.18 -4.84
N ASP A 156 8.28 0.40 -4.64
CA ASP A 156 6.94 0.95 -4.59
C ASP A 156 6.80 1.94 -3.42
N GLY A 157 6.03 2.98 -3.66
CA GLY A 157 5.69 3.98 -2.66
C GLY A 157 4.50 3.56 -1.79
N LYS A 158 4.02 4.49 -0.97
CA LYS A 158 2.84 4.32 -0.11
C LYS A 158 1.86 5.45 -0.35
N ASP A 159 0.57 5.13 -0.37
CA ASP A 159 -0.49 6.12 -0.48
C ASP A 159 -0.48 7.11 0.68
N GLY A 160 -0.78 8.38 0.39
CA GLY A 160 -1.09 9.34 1.41
C GLY A 160 -2.47 9.04 2.03
N TYR A 161 -2.63 9.37 3.32
CA TYR A 161 -3.91 9.22 4.01
C TYR A 161 -4.10 10.29 5.09
N ILE A 162 -5.37 10.51 5.47
CA ILE A 162 -5.74 11.39 6.58
C ILE A 162 -6.06 10.52 7.78
N GLU A 163 -5.40 10.79 8.89
CA GLU A 163 -5.71 10.24 10.20
C GLU A 163 -6.61 11.22 10.94
N TYR A 164 -7.87 10.84 11.17
CA TYR A 164 -8.79 11.63 11.98
C TYR A 164 -8.52 11.36 13.46
N LYS A 165 -8.45 12.43 14.26
CA LYS A 165 -8.25 12.36 15.72
C LYS A 165 -9.59 12.32 16.50
N PHE A 166 -10.68 12.07 15.80
CA PHE A 166 -12.02 11.94 16.33
C PHE A 166 -12.76 10.77 15.68
N ASN A 167 -13.86 10.36 16.27
CA ASN A 167 -14.66 9.25 15.74
C ASN A 167 -15.48 9.72 14.52
N THR A 168 -15.21 9.16 13.35
CA THR A 168 -15.94 9.49 12.10
C THR A 168 -17.26 8.73 11.96
N GLU A 169 -17.47 7.67 12.78
CA GLU A 169 -18.67 6.82 12.78
C GLU A 169 -19.41 6.95 14.14
N LEU A 170 -19.97 8.12 14.41
CA LEU A 170 -20.83 8.29 15.58
C LEU A 170 -22.15 7.54 15.36
N LYS A 171 -22.24 6.36 15.93
CA LYS A 171 -23.52 5.65 16.11
C LYS A 171 -23.92 5.84 17.57
N PRO A 172 -25.11 6.43 17.86
CA PRO A 172 -25.58 6.53 19.22
C PRO A 172 -25.68 5.12 19.83
N LYS A 173 -24.78 4.81 20.74
CA LYS A 173 -24.83 3.58 21.51
C LYS A 173 -25.03 3.97 22.96
N PRO A 174 -26.17 3.62 23.56
CA PRO A 174 -26.37 3.86 24.98
C PRO A 174 -25.34 3.05 25.79
N LYS A 175 -24.86 3.63 26.87
CA LYS A 175 -23.90 3.01 27.76
C LYS A 175 -24.59 1.90 28.54
N MET A 176 -24.05 0.68 28.49
CA MET A 176 -24.51 -0.42 29.28
C MET A 176 -23.76 -0.39 30.60
N ASN A 177 -24.52 -0.31 31.72
CA ASN A 177 -23.96 -0.36 33.06
C ASN A 177 -23.53 -1.78 33.42
N ASP A 178 -22.70 -1.92 34.45
CA ASP A 178 -22.20 -3.23 34.92
C ASP A 178 -23.32 -4.16 35.47
N ASP A 179 -24.49 -3.60 35.79
CA ASP A 179 -25.69 -4.32 36.22
C ASP A 179 -26.60 -4.78 35.06
N GLY A 180 -26.20 -4.52 33.79
CA GLY A 180 -26.98 -4.88 32.60
C GLY A 180 -28.09 -3.89 32.25
N THR A 181 -28.25 -2.79 32.97
CA THR A 181 -29.18 -1.69 32.60
C THR A 181 -28.57 -0.80 31.56
N VAL A 182 -29.42 -0.15 30.74
CA VAL A 182 -29.00 0.75 29.64
C VAL A 182 -29.24 2.18 30.09
N ASP A 183 -28.17 2.98 30.15
CA ASP A 183 -28.22 4.41 30.41
C ASP A 183 -28.46 5.18 29.11
N PHE A 184 -29.66 5.73 28.94
CA PHE A 184 -30.05 6.58 27.81
C PHE A 184 -29.70 8.05 28.02
N HIS A 185 -29.23 8.45 29.20
CA HIS A 185 -28.84 9.84 29.49
C HIS A 185 -27.42 10.17 29.01
N THR A 186 -26.55 9.16 28.94
CA THR A 186 -25.14 9.35 28.56
C THR A 186 -24.90 8.78 27.16
N LEU A 187 -25.18 9.55 26.13
CA LEU A 187 -24.87 9.18 24.76
C LEU A 187 -23.65 9.97 24.28
N GLU A 188 -22.57 9.28 23.93
CA GLU A 188 -21.38 9.90 23.30
C GLU A 188 -21.68 10.22 21.81
N ASN A 189 -22.53 11.22 21.58
CA ASN A 189 -23.03 11.55 20.25
C ASN A 189 -22.25 12.69 19.57
N VAL A 190 -21.26 13.27 20.25
CA VAL A 190 -20.60 14.49 19.78
C VAL A 190 -19.09 14.42 19.98
N ASN A 191 -18.33 14.66 18.94
CA ASN A 191 -16.87 14.79 19.03
C ASN A 191 -16.51 16.21 19.49
N HIS A 192 -16.31 16.43 20.74
CA HIS A 192 -15.90 17.73 21.28
C HIS A 192 -14.46 18.07 20.93
N VAL A 193 -14.24 19.32 20.54
CA VAL A 193 -12.91 19.89 20.27
C VAL A 193 -12.80 21.28 20.91
N LYS A 194 -11.57 21.64 21.26
CA LYS A 194 -11.22 23.00 21.75
C LYS A 194 -10.43 23.76 20.71
N ALA A 195 -10.45 25.06 20.80
CA ALA A 195 -9.57 25.91 20.00
C ALA A 195 -8.11 25.52 20.25
N GLY A 196 -7.36 25.25 19.18
CA GLY A 196 -5.98 24.75 19.22
C GLY A 196 -5.84 23.23 19.10
N ASP A 197 -6.91 22.45 19.23
CA ASP A 197 -6.84 21.00 19.09
C ASP A 197 -6.57 20.58 17.65
N VAL A 198 -5.71 19.57 17.48
CA VAL A 198 -5.46 18.91 16.19
C VAL A 198 -6.57 17.93 15.92
N VAL A 199 -7.35 18.16 14.87
CA VAL A 199 -8.49 17.32 14.51
C VAL A 199 -8.15 16.25 13.45
N ALA A 200 -7.12 16.50 12.62
CA ALA A 200 -6.67 15.53 11.64
C ALA A 200 -5.19 15.72 11.32
N VAL A 201 -4.53 14.62 10.94
CA VAL A 201 -3.13 14.58 10.51
C VAL A 201 -3.06 14.01 9.11
N LEU A 202 -2.37 14.71 8.21
CA LEU A 202 -2.09 14.28 6.86
C LEU A 202 -0.75 13.54 6.84
N HIS A 203 -0.80 12.27 6.52
CA HIS A 203 0.38 11.47 6.19
C HIS A 203 0.58 11.55 4.67
N ARG A 204 1.65 12.25 4.28
CA ARG A 204 1.98 12.41 2.85
C ARG A 204 2.35 11.08 2.23
N GLU A 205 2.09 10.96 0.94
CA GLU A 205 2.51 9.81 0.16
C GLU A 205 4.04 9.70 0.07
N ASP A 206 4.53 8.47 0.02
CA ASP A 206 5.90 8.14 -0.40
C ASP A 206 5.87 7.79 -1.88
N MET A 207 6.53 8.57 -2.72
CA MET A 207 6.56 8.38 -4.17
C MET A 207 7.33 7.11 -4.58
N GLY A 208 8.04 6.46 -3.66
CA GLY A 208 8.92 5.36 -3.96
C GLY A 208 10.18 5.79 -4.69
N GLU A 209 10.88 4.83 -5.30
CA GLU A 209 12.10 5.07 -6.07
C GLU A 209 12.02 4.35 -7.40
N SER A 210 12.40 5.04 -8.47
CA SER A 210 12.49 4.40 -9.78
C SER A 210 13.65 3.42 -9.84
N GLY A 211 13.42 2.31 -10.53
CA GLY A 211 14.45 1.36 -10.93
C GLY A 211 14.95 1.64 -12.34
N CYS A 212 15.74 0.72 -12.85
CA CYS A 212 16.15 0.70 -14.25
C CYS A 212 16.26 -0.74 -14.77
N ASP A 213 15.89 -0.96 -16.01
CA ASP A 213 16.07 -2.24 -16.68
C ASP A 213 17.49 -2.39 -17.24
N LEU A 214 17.77 -3.54 -17.83
CA LEU A 214 19.07 -3.86 -18.42
C LEU A 214 19.44 -2.96 -19.59
N LEU A 215 18.44 -2.43 -20.33
CA LEU A 215 18.64 -1.55 -21.47
C LEU A 215 18.83 -0.08 -21.07
N GLY A 216 18.77 0.23 -19.78
CA GLY A 216 18.89 1.58 -19.23
C GLY A 216 17.61 2.39 -19.25
N ARG A 217 16.44 1.74 -19.42
CA ARG A 217 15.14 2.42 -19.36
C ARG A 217 14.69 2.51 -17.91
N VAL A 218 14.12 3.64 -17.54
CA VAL A 218 13.57 3.85 -16.20
C VAL A 218 12.33 3.00 -16.01
N VAL A 219 12.31 2.24 -14.91
CA VAL A 219 11.15 1.47 -14.45
C VAL A 219 10.54 2.21 -13.27
N ASN A 220 9.36 2.79 -13.49
CA ASN A 220 8.71 3.59 -12.46
C ASN A 220 7.99 2.71 -11.44
N PRO A 221 7.94 3.13 -10.16
CA PRO A 221 7.11 2.49 -9.16
C PRO A 221 5.62 2.65 -9.49
N LYS A 222 4.76 1.92 -8.78
CA LYS A 222 3.31 2.10 -8.89
C LYS A 222 2.92 3.51 -8.49
N ARG A 223 1.92 4.05 -9.19
CA ARG A 223 1.36 5.36 -8.84
C ARG A 223 0.73 5.29 -7.46
N VAL A 224 1.06 6.26 -6.63
CA VAL A 224 0.51 6.43 -5.28
C VAL A 224 -0.60 7.47 -5.28
N LYS A 225 -1.49 7.35 -4.32
CA LYS A 225 -2.63 8.25 -4.15
C LYS A 225 -2.17 9.49 -3.39
N HIS A 226 -2.27 10.64 -4.04
CA HIS A 226 -2.09 11.94 -3.40
C HIS A 226 -3.36 12.34 -2.65
N VAL A 227 -3.23 12.75 -1.40
CA VAL A 227 -4.35 13.15 -0.53
C VAL A 227 -4.07 14.54 0.01
N ILE A 228 -5.11 15.37 0.03
CA ILE A 228 -5.08 16.73 0.61
C ILE A 228 -6.24 16.90 1.58
N PHE A 229 -6.08 17.79 2.54
CA PHE A 229 -7.19 18.22 3.39
C PHE A 229 -8.29 18.91 2.58
N ARG A 230 -9.52 18.56 2.89
CA ARG A 230 -10.71 19.32 2.50
C ARG A 230 -11.26 19.97 3.75
N ASN A 231 -10.74 21.15 4.07
CA ASN A 231 -11.14 21.87 5.28
C ASN A 231 -12.37 22.75 5.02
N GLY A 232 -13.31 22.68 5.96
CA GLY A 232 -14.50 23.54 6.05
C GLY A 232 -14.27 24.72 6.98
N LYS A 233 -15.36 25.18 7.64
CA LYS A 233 -15.32 26.30 8.58
C LYS A 233 -14.50 25.99 9.84
N ASN A 234 -13.96 27.04 10.46
CA ASN A 234 -13.31 27.03 11.77
C ASN A 234 -12.07 26.13 11.88
N LEU A 235 -11.41 25.83 10.76
CA LEU A 235 -10.20 25.05 10.70
C LEU A 235 -9.05 25.82 10.04
N VAL A 236 -7.84 25.57 10.48
CA VAL A 236 -6.62 26.11 9.88
C VAL A 236 -5.59 25.01 9.74
N PRO A 237 -4.91 24.89 8.59
CA PRO A 237 -3.76 23.99 8.48
C PRO A 237 -2.58 24.56 9.28
N SER A 238 -1.74 23.66 9.79
CA SER A 238 -0.41 23.98 10.35
C SER A 238 0.48 24.61 9.27
N GLU A 239 1.58 25.22 9.68
CA GLU A 239 2.54 25.87 8.77
C GLU A 239 3.10 24.88 7.72
N ASP A 240 3.35 23.62 8.11
CA ASP A 240 3.83 22.56 7.24
C ASP A 240 2.70 21.86 6.43
N GLY A 241 1.45 22.24 6.71
CA GLY A 241 0.26 21.67 6.06
C GLY A 241 -0.04 20.20 6.41
N THR A 242 0.61 19.67 7.46
CA THR A 242 0.42 18.25 7.85
C THR A 242 -0.65 18.04 8.92
N GLN A 243 -1.09 19.11 9.60
CA GLN A 243 -2.11 19.05 10.64
C GLN A 243 -3.25 20.00 10.34
N LEU A 244 -4.44 19.65 10.76
CA LEU A 244 -5.61 20.49 10.70
C LEU A 244 -6.07 20.82 12.12
N ILE A 245 -6.11 22.10 12.45
CA ILE A 245 -6.29 22.64 13.81
C ILE A 245 -7.61 23.36 13.91
N SER A 246 -8.36 23.15 14.99
CA SER A 246 -9.58 23.89 15.28
C SER A 246 -9.28 25.32 15.73
N LYS A 247 -10.03 26.30 15.20
CA LYS A 247 -9.99 27.72 15.62
C LYS A 247 -10.89 28.03 16.79
N VAL A 248 -11.89 27.19 17.03
CA VAL A 248 -12.96 27.44 17.99
C VAL A 248 -13.22 26.22 18.86
N ASN A 249 -13.85 26.42 20.01
CA ASN A 249 -14.46 25.36 20.76
C ASN A 249 -15.74 24.90 20.04
N GLY A 250 -16.03 23.60 20.05
CA GLY A 250 -17.24 23.12 19.41
C GLY A 250 -17.21 21.61 19.16
N HIS A 251 -17.85 21.16 18.10
CA HIS A 251 -17.80 19.78 17.65
C HIS A 251 -17.25 19.64 16.25
N VAL A 252 -16.51 18.57 16.03
CA VAL A 252 -15.95 18.23 14.73
C VAL A 252 -16.78 17.17 14.05
N THR A 253 -17.08 17.38 12.78
CA THR A 253 -17.77 16.42 11.90
C THR A 253 -17.04 16.29 10.57
N VAL A 254 -17.33 15.19 9.88
CA VAL A 254 -16.87 14.98 8.50
C VAL A 254 -18.09 14.70 7.63
N GLU A 255 -18.24 15.47 6.55
CA GLU A 255 -19.29 15.31 5.55
C GLU A 255 -18.68 15.40 4.17
N ASP A 256 -18.95 14.41 3.31
CA ASP A 256 -18.38 14.30 1.97
C ASP A 256 -16.85 14.45 1.90
N GLY A 257 -16.16 13.96 2.93
CA GLY A 257 -14.71 14.05 3.06
C GLY A 257 -14.18 15.45 3.42
N LYS A 258 -15.07 16.41 3.78
CA LYS A 258 -14.70 17.71 4.33
C LYS A 258 -14.86 17.69 5.85
N ILE A 259 -13.89 18.24 6.53
CA ILE A 259 -13.88 18.35 7.99
C ILE A 259 -14.41 19.74 8.37
N PHE A 260 -15.33 19.79 9.31
CA PHE A 260 -15.91 21.03 9.84
C PHE A 260 -15.78 21.03 11.35
N VAL A 261 -15.62 22.22 11.91
CA VAL A 261 -15.86 22.47 13.34
C VAL A 261 -16.97 23.49 13.46
N SER A 262 -18.03 23.11 14.19
CA SER A 262 -19.12 24.02 14.52
C SER A 262 -19.06 24.37 16.00
N ASP A 263 -19.23 25.64 16.29
CA ASP A 263 -19.42 26.16 17.65
C ASP A 263 -20.88 26.06 18.10
N THR A 264 -21.77 25.64 17.20
CA THR A 264 -23.20 25.46 17.46
C THR A 264 -23.61 24.04 17.16
N LEU A 265 -24.22 23.38 18.14
CA LEU A 265 -24.80 22.05 18.02
C LEU A 265 -26.29 22.17 17.71
N GLU A 266 -26.73 21.66 16.57
CA GLU A 266 -28.13 21.60 16.16
C GLU A 266 -28.72 20.21 16.45
N LEU A 267 -29.87 20.20 17.16
CA LEU A 267 -30.59 18.98 17.51
C LEU A 267 -32.08 19.15 17.17
N VAL A 268 -32.80 18.04 16.98
CA VAL A 268 -34.24 18.07 16.74
C VAL A 268 -34.96 18.15 18.07
N ASP A 269 -34.97 17.09 18.84
CA ASP A 269 -35.55 17.00 20.17
C ASP A 269 -34.54 16.50 21.18
N ILE A 270 -34.76 16.79 22.44
CA ILE A 270 -34.01 16.18 23.55
C ILE A 270 -34.91 15.17 24.24
N ASP A 271 -34.63 13.91 24.00
CA ASP A 271 -35.41 12.75 24.45
C ASP A 271 -34.49 11.51 24.73
N ALA A 272 -35.10 10.35 24.90
CA ALA A 272 -34.36 9.11 25.16
C ALA A 272 -33.40 8.69 24.00
N SER A 273 -33.62 9.20 22.80
CA SER A 273 -32.74 8.91 21.66
C SER A 273 -31.54 9.85 21.57
N THR A 274 -31.67 11.04 22.14
CA THR A 274 -30.63 12.08 22.13
C THR A 274 -29.82 12.07 23.43
N GLY A 275 -30.47 11.77 24.59
CA GLY A 275 -29.87 11.78 25.91
C GLY A 275 -29.64 13.18 26.47
N ASP A 276 -28.88 13.26 27.55
CA ASP A 276 -28.45 14.52 28.14
C ASP A 276 -27.36 15.17 27.31
N ILE A 277 -27.40 16.47 27.20
CA ILE A 277 -26.43 17.27 26.42
C ILE A 277 -25.61 18.14 27.36
N ASP A 278 -24.28 17.97 27.27
CA ASP A 278 -23.29 18.91 27.85
C ASP A 278 -22.36 19.37 26.73
N TYR A 279 -22.50 20.64 26.31
CA TYR A 279 -21.84 21.12 25.09
C TYR A 279 -21.00 22.36 25.34
N ASN A 280 -19.77 22.35 24.87
CA ASN A 280 -18.86 23.50 24.92
C ASN A 280 -19.02 24.39 23.70
N GLY A 281 -20.10 25.13 23.64
CA GLY A 281 -20.53 26.04 22.56
C GLY A 281 -22.01 26.39 22.73
N SER A 282 -22.67 26.79 21.66
CA SER A 282 -24.11 27.09 21.65
C SER A 282 -24.93 25.91 21.18
N VAL A 283 -26.17 25.77 21.66
CA VAL A 283 -27.07 24.66 21.32
C VAL A 283 -28.38 25.22 20.73
N VAL A 284 -28.79 24.69 19.59
CA VAL A 284 -30.07 25.00 18.94
C VAL A 284 -30.91 23.74 18.86
N ILE A 285 -32.07 23.76 19.52
CA ILE A 285 -33.05 22.66 19.53
C ILE A 285 -34.27 23.12 18.70
N LYS A 286 -34.51 22.40 17.60
CA LYS A 286 -35.62 22.74 16.66
C LYS A 286 -36.98 22.28 17.20
N GLY A 287 -37.00 21.33 18.09
CA GLY A 287 -38.20 20.79 18.74
C GLY A 287 -38.24 21.07 20.25
N ASN A 288 -38.56 20.03 21.04
CA ASN A 288 -38.82 20.12 22.48
C ASN A 288 -37.64 19.56 23.31
N VAL A 289 -37.60 19.94 24.59
CA VAL A 289 -36.79 19.31 25.61
C VAL A 289 -37.74 18.58 26.57
N LEU A 290 -37.72 17.25 26.52
CA LEU A 290 -38.66 16.40 27.28
C LEU A 290 -38.28 16.28 28.75
N ALA A 291 -39.27 15.93 29.56
CA ALA A 291 -39.10 15.79 30.99
C ALA A 291 -38.04 14.75 31.42
N GLY A 292 -37.23 15.13 32.36
CA GLY A 292 -36.18 14.27 32.94
C GLY A 292 -34.83 14.40 32.24
N PHE A 293 -34.74 15.10 31.12
CA PHE A 293 -33.46 15.33 30.41
C PHE A 293 -32.85 16.68 30.80
N SER A 294 -31.52 16.78 30.49
CA SER A 294 -30.76 17.99 30.78
C SER A 294 -30.02 18.50 29.53
N VAL A 295 -29.96 19.82 29.37
CA VAL A 295 -29.17 20.51 28.36
C VAL A 295 -28.29 21.54 29.03
N LYS A 296 -26.98 21.37 28.89
CA LYS A 296 -25.97 22.35 29.35
C LYS A 296 -25.18 22.85 28.19
N ALA A 297 -24.97 24.15 28.10
CA ALA A 297 -24.16 24.79 27.09
C ALA A 297 -23.27 25.87 27.71
N SER A 298 -22.01 25.99 27.26
CA SER A 298 -21.17 27.12 27.69
C SER A 298 -21.55 28.42 26.99
N GLY A 299 -22.18 28.36 25.79
CA GLY A 299 -22.72 29.48 25.02
C GLY A 299 -24.21 29.66 25.23
N ASP A 300 -24.90 30.03 24.16
CA ASP A 300 -26.35 30.29 24.15
C ASP A 300 -27.14 28.99 23.91
N ILE A 301 -28.36 28.94 24.44
CA ILE A 301 -29.34 27.89 24.15
C ILE A 301 -30.57 28.49 23.50
N SER A 302 -30.96 27.93 22.34
CA SER A 302 -32.22 28.30 21.66
C SER A 302 -33.09 27.06 21.50
N VAL A 303 -34.33 27.10 22.00
CA VAL A 303 -35.34 26.04 21.87
C VAL A 303 -36.54 26.57 21.11
N SER A 304 -36.84 25.93 19.97
CA SER A 304 -38.00 26.34 19.17
C SER A 304 -39.32 25.79 19.69
N GLY A 305 -39.28 24.70 20.41
CA GLY A 305 -40.41 24.02 21.06
C GLY A 305 -40.63 24.42 22.53
N ILE A 306 -41.11 23.48 23.32
CA ILE A 306 -41.40 23.61 24.75
C ILE A 306 -40.30 22.90 25.57
N VAL A 307 -39.99 23.47 26.73
CA VAL A 307 -39.19 22.83 27.76
C VAL A 307 -40.14 22.21 28.77
N GLU A 308 -40.19 20.87 28.80
CA GLU A 308 -41.11 20.08 29.65
C GLU A 308 -40.35 19.52 30.84
N GLY A 309 -40.54 20.04 32.05
CA GLY A 309 -39.96 19.45 33.28
C GLY A 309 -38.47 19.07 33.21
N ALA A 310 -37.70 19.78 32.44
CA ALA A 310 -36.31 19.53 32.07
C ALA A 310 -35.33 20.51 32.73
N ILE A 311 -34.05 20.23 32.67
CA ILE A 311 -32.98 21.09 33.16
C ILE A 311 -32.32 21.77 31.93
N VAL A 312 -32.30 23.09 31.88
CA VAL A 312 -31.65 23.87 30.80
C VAL A 312 -30.71 24.91 31.43
N GLU A 313 -29.42 24.77 31.21
CA GLU A 313 -28.39 25.64 31.78
C GLU A 313 -27.48 26.19 30.67
N ALA A 314 -27.44 27.49 30.50
CA ALA A 314 -26.59 28.19 29.53
C ALA A 314 -25.61 29.15 30.23
N GLY A 315 -24.34 29.16 29.78
CA GLY A 315 -23.40 30.20 30.17
C GLY A 315 -23.73 31.57 29.58
N GLY A 316 -24.36 31.59 28.40
CA GLY A 316 -24.88 32.78 27.72
C GLY A 316 -26.37 33.00 27.91
N ASN A 317 -27.08 33.31 26.84
CA ASN A 317 -28.52 33.57 26.85
C ASN A 317 -29.35 32.32 26.58
N ILE A 318 -30.59 32.30 27.07
CA ILE A 318 -31.59 31.28 26.74
C ILE A 318 -32.77 31.92 26.02
N THR A 319 -33.09 31.42 24.83
CA THR A 319 -34.25 31.83 24.05
C THR A 319 -35.18 30.63 23.86
N LEU A 320 -36.39 30.74 24.41
CA LEU A 320 -37.41 29.70 24.29
C LEU A 320 -38.58 30.26 23.47
N ASN A 321 -38.66 29.88 22.19
CA ASN A 321 -39.63 30.46 21.27
C ASN A 321 -41.10 30.16 21.62
N ARG A 322 -41.34 29.12 22.41
CA ARG A 322 -42.65 28.82 22.98
C ARG A 322 -42.65 29.12 24.46
N GLY A 323 -42.26 28.19 25.32
CA GLY A 323 -42.33 28.45 26.76
C GLY A 323 -41.82 27.29 27.59
N ILE A 324 -42.05 27.41 28.90
CA ILE A 324 -41.69 26.40 29.92
C ILE A 324 -42.96 25.82 30.48
N GLN A 325 -43.14 24.50 30.33
CA GLN A 325 -44.11 23.70 31.03
C GLN A 325 -43.39 22.91 32.14
N GLY A 326 -43.26 23.54 33.28
CA GLY A 326 -42.28 23.12 34.30
C GLY A 326 -42.60 21.86 35.09
N MET A 327 -43.86 21.46 35.19
CA MET A 327 -44.32 20.28 35.96
C MET A 327 -43.74 20.24 37.38
N ASN A 328 -43.47 21.38 37.97
CA ASN A 328 -42.76 21.54 39.26
C ASN A 328 -41.36 20.93 39.30
N LYS A 329 -40.70 20.70 38.14
CA LYS A 329 -39.39 20.09 38.03
C LYS A 329 -38.42 20.89 37.17
N ALA A 330 -38.91 21.69 36.23
CA ALA A 330 -38.06 22.43 35.32
C ALA A 330 -37.13 23.42 36.03
N VAL A 331 -35.86 23.35 35.66
CA VAL A 331 -34.82 24.28 36.11
C VAL A 331 -34.20 24.91 34.89
N VAL A 332 -34.37 26.25 34.77
CA VAL A 332 -33.83 27.02 33.63
C VAL A 332 -32.89 28.11 34.17
N LYS A 333 -31.60 28.01 33.82
CA LYS A 333 -30.56 28.97 34.28
C LYS A 333 -29.78 29.51 33.11
N ALA A 334 -29.68 30.82 33.04
CA ALA A 334 -28.85 31.54 32.08
C ALA A 334 -27.80 32.42 32.78
N GLY A 335 -26.56 32.44 32.30
CA GLY A 335 -25.59 33.43 32.70
C GLY A 335 -25.90 34.82 32.17
N GLY A 336 -26.59 34.91 31.02
CA GLY A 336 -27.11 36.13 30.39
C GLY A 336 -28.61 36.30 30.64
N ASN A 337 -29.36 36.54 29.56
CA ASN A 337 -30.79 36.81 29.59
C ASN A 337 -31.61 35.54 29.28
N ILE A 338 -32.87 35.53 29.75
CA ILE A 338 -33.87 34.52 29.38
C ILE A 338 -35.01 35.23 28.66
N VAL A 339 -35.34 34.76 27.46
CA VAL A 339 -36.51 35.22 26.69
C VAL A 339 -37.42 34.01 26.46
N THR A 340 -38.69 34.13 26.88
CA THR A 340 -39.66 33.05 26.75
C THR A 340 -41.07 33.63 26.64
N LYS A 341 -42.01 32.87 26.04
CA LYS A 341 -43.41 33.34 25.95
C LYS A 341 -44.18 33.10 27.22
N PHE A 342 -44.05 31.97 27.83
CA PHE A 342 -44.72 31.68 29.11
C PHE A 342 -43.84 30.82 30.02
N ILE A 343 -44.12 30.94 31.33
CA ILE A 343 -43.54 30.12 32.39
C ILE A 343 -44.71 29.53 33.18
N GLU A 344 -44.84 28.20 33.15
CA GLU A 344 -45.89 27.47 33.87
C GLU A 344 -45.23 26.47 34.83
N SER A 345 -45.56 26.54 36.11
CA SER A 345 -45.19 25.60 37.16
C SER A 345 -43.68 25.17 37.13
N ALA A 346 -42.77 26.11 36.87
CA ALA A 346 -41.33 25.87 36.91
C ALA A 346 -40.82 25.83 38.36
N LEU A 347 -39.85 24.91 38.63
CA LEU A 347 -39.20 24.86 39.94
C LEU A 347 -38.26 26.05 40.14
N LEU A 348 -37.49 26.40 39.12
CA LEU A 348 -36.54 27.51 39.16
C LEU A 348 -36.33 28.11 37.77
N VAL A 349 -36.44 29.44 37.65
CA VAL A 349 -35.98 30.19 36.48
C VAL A 349 -35.06 31.30 36.96
N GLN A 350 -33.82 31.30 36.53
CA GLN A 350 -32.78 32.21 36.97
C GLN A 350 -31.99 32.76 35.79
N ALA A 351 -31.82 34.04 35.75
CA ALA A 351 -30.97 34.74 34.78
C ALA A 351 -29.92 35.61 35.50
N GLY A 352 -28.70 35.67 34.96
CA GLY A 352 -27.72 36.67 35.37
C GLY A 352 -28.05 38.09 34.93
N GLY A 353 -28.83 38.21 33.83
CA GLY A 353 -29.37 39.45 33.30
C GLY A 353 -30.89 39.53 33.49
N ASN A 354 -31.63 39.77 32.43
CA ASN A 354 -33.07 39.95 32.44
C ASN A 354 -33.86 38.67 32.11
N ILE A 355 -35.06 38.55 32.65
CA ILE A 355 -36.06 37.57 32.24
C ILE A 355 -37.21 38.32 31.56
N GLU A 356 -37.44 38.02 30.28
CA GLU A 356 -38.54 38.57 29.49
C GLU A 356 -39.52 37.44 29.20
N THR A 357 -40.77 37.64 29.55
CA THR A 357 -41.86 36.67 29.35
C THR A 357 -43.21 37.39 29.18
N ASP A 358 -44.08 36.82 28.36
CA ASP A 358 -45.45 37.37 28.16
C ASP A 358 -46.38 37.00 29.30
N SER A 359 -46.18 35.84 29.96
CA SER A 359 -47.01 35.34 31.06
C SER A 359 -46.30 34.39 32.02
N ILE A 360 -46.71 34.44 33.31
CA ILE A 360 -46.30 33.51 34.35
C ILE A 360 -47.56 32.86 34.93
N LEU A 361 -47.63 31.54 34.88
CA LEU A 361 -48.73 30.73 35.36
C LEU A 361 -48.27 29.81 36.49
N HIS A 362 -49.07 29.67 37.52
CA HIS A 362 -48.79 28.84 38.68
C HIS A 362 -49.59 27.53 38.64
#